data_676b1a37c0fe1fd9b91bb736fdae9b46
#
_entry.id   676b1a37c0fe1fd9b91bb736fdae9b46
#
_cell.length_a   1.000
_cell.length_b   1.000
_cell.length_c   1.000
_cell.angle_alpha   90.00
_cell.angle_beta   90.00
_cell.angle_gamma   90.00
#
_symmetry.space_group_name_H-M   'P 1'
#
loop_
_entity.id
_entity.type
_entity.pdbx_description
1 polymer ?
#
loop_
_entity_poly.entity_id
_entity_poly.type
_entity_poly.pdbx_seq_one_letter_code
_entity_poly.pdbx_strand_id
1 'polypeptide(L)'
;HLLSRRQRQMCIRDRAYKKILDKLRELTGGNQTLDMFIANYVYEKEGAHHKKVMHYTNLPQNHIFTWNDVSRFRKGQYILMHSVIYRTKLLRECGLELPKHTFYVDNIYVYKPLPSVKTLYYMDVDFYRYFIGREDQSVNEKVMISRIDQQINVNKIMVDEFDLWKIPNRKLRHYMFNYLEIITVISTIMLIRSGTEENLLKKRELWKYIKDQDIRLFHHLRAGIMGNAMNLPGKGGRKISVAAYRLSQKVVGFN
;
A
#
# COMPACT_ATOMS: atom_id res chain seq x y z
N HIS A 1 34.25 4.14 -12.26
CA HIS A 1 33.01 3.33 -12.46
C HIS A 1 31.81 3.72 -11.58
N LEU A 2 31.99 4.23 -10.35
CA LEU A 2 30.90 4.64 -9.45
C LEU A 2 30.23 5.97 -9.89
N LEU A 3 31.02 6.93 -10.37
CA LEU A 3 30.50 8.22 -10.85
C LEU A 3 29.65 8.07 -12.13
N SER A 4 30.04 7.21 -13.06
CA SER A 4 29.30 6.94 -14.28
C SER A 4 27.95 6.24 -14.03
N ARG A 5 27.86 5.39 -12.99
CA ARG A 5 26.59 4.78 -12.56
C ARG A 5 25.64 5.83 -11.94
N ARG A 6 26.17 6.72 -11.07
CA ARG A 6 25.36 7.80 -10.46
C ARG A 6 24.85 8.80 -11.51
N GLN A 7 25.70 9.21 -12.46
CA GLN A 7 25.28 10.08 -13.57
C GLN A 7 24.24 9.40 -14.46
N ARG A 8 24.41 8.13 -14.80
CA ARG A 8 23.42 7.38 -15.61
C ARG A 8 22.07 7.22 -14.88
N GLN A 9 22.07 7.01 -13.57
CA GLN A 9 20.85 6.98 -12.75
C GLN A 9 20.17 8.34 -12.68
N MET A 10 20.93 9.43 -12.56
CA MET A 10 20.41 10.81 -12.61
C MET A 10 19.73 11.11 -13.96
N CYS A 11 20.39 10.81 -15.07
CA CYS A 11 19.82 11.01 -16.42
C CYS A 11 18.54 10.19 -16.70
N ILE A 12 18.39 9.00 -16.09
CA ILE A 12 17.17 8.20 -16.21
C ILE A 12 16.03 8.82 -15.40
N ARG A 13 16.33 9.30 -14.18
CA ARG A 13 15.37 10.03 -13.33
C ARG A 13 14.89 11.31 -14.00
N ASP A 14 15.80 12.10 -14.54
CA ASP A 14 15.48 13.37 -15.20
C ASP A 14 14.57 13.14 -16.42
N ARG A 15 14.83 12.11 -17.21
CA ARG A 15 13.97 11.73 -18.34
C ARG A 15 12.58 11.25 -17.89
N ALA A 16 12.49 10.42 -16.86
CA ALA A 16 11.21 9.97 -16.31
C ALA A 16 10.41 11.14 -15.74
N TYR A 17 11.08 11.99 -14.95
CA TYR A 17 10.48 13.19 -14.38
C TYR A 17 9.96 14.14 -15.47
N LYS A 18 10.78 14.43 -16.49
CA LYS A 18 10.38 15.26 -17.63
C LYS A 18 9.16 14.69 -18.35
N LYS A 19 9.14 13.39 -18.65
CA LYS A 19 7.99 12.72 -19.28
C LYS A 19 6.71 12.89 -18.47
N ILE A 20 6.79 12.72 -17.14
CA ILE A 20 5.64 12.89 -16.25
C ILE A 20 5.18 14.33 -16.22
N LEU A 21 6.10 15.31 -16.10
CA LEU A 21 5.75 16.73 -16.12
C LEU A 21 5.11 17.16 -17.43
N ASP A 22 5.67 16.75 -18.56
CA ASP A 22 5.13 17.09 -19.87
C ASP A 22 3.72 16.50 -20.03
N LYS A 23 3.51 15.24 -19.60
CA LYS A 23 2.19 14.61 -19.60
C LYS A 23 1.21 15.29 -18.64
N LEU A 24 1.63 15.65 -17.44
CA LEU A 24 0.78 16.40 -16.51
C LEU A 24 0.37 17.76 -17.09
N ARG A 25 1.29 18.50 -17.70
CA ARG A 25 0.97 19.78 -18.38
C ARG A 25 -0.06 19.58 -19.51
N GLU A 26 0.15 18.57 -20.34
CA GLU A 26 -0.81 18.19 -21.40
C GLU A 26 -2.21 17.91 -20.82
N LEU A 27 -2.29 17.06 -19.80
CA LEU A 27 -3.57 16.63 -19.21
C LEU A 27 -4.27 17.74 -18.41
N THR A 28 -3.51 18.65 -17.79
CA THR A 28 -4.07 19.74 -16.98
C THR A 28 -4.25 21.05 -17.76
N GLY A 29 -3.72 21.16 -18.98
CA GLY A 29 -3.89 22.31 -19.86
C GLY A 29 -5.24 22.37 -20.58
N GLY A 30 -6.05 21.29 -20.51
CA GLY A 30 -7.39 21.20 -21.06
C GLY A 30 -8.50 21.40 -20.02
N ASN A 31 -9.74 21.18 -20.44
CA ASN A 31 -10.93 21.30 -19.56
C ASN A 31 -11.14 20.11 -18.63
N GLN A 32 -10.30 19.08 -18.70
CA GLN A 32 -10.41 17.89 -17.85
C GLN A 32 -9.56 18.02 -16.60
N THR A 33 -10.15 17.64 -15.45
CA THR A 33 -9.42 17.58 -14.20
C THR A 33 -8.82 16.18 -14.02
N LEU A 34 -7.53 16.10 -13.67
CA LEU A 34 -6.88 14.87 -13.28
C LEU A 34 -6.73 14.84 -11.76
N ASP A 35 -7.30 13.85 -11.10
CA ASP A 35 -7.25 13.71 -9.64
C ASP A 35 -6.05 12.89 -9.16
N MET A 36 -5.72 11.79 -9.87
CA MET A 36 -4.67 10.86 -9.49
C MET A 36 -3.86 10.41 -10.71
N PHE A 37 -2.57 10.69 -10.70
CA PHE A 37 -1.61 10.17 -11.66
C PHE A 37 -0.83 9.01 -11.02
N ILE A 38 -0.65 7.92 -11.76
CA ILE A 38 0.04 6.71 -11.29
C ILE A 38 1.23 6.44 -12.22
N ALA A 39 2.39 6.14 -11.63
CA ALA A 39 3.60 5.69 -12.34
C ALA A 39 4.18 4.44 -11.67
N ASN A 40 5.11 3.76 -12.32
CA ASN A 40 5.80 2.64 -11.74
C ASN A 40 6.79 3.09 -10.66
N TYR A 41 7.14 2.16 -9.77
CA TYR A 41 8.31 2.28 -8.94
C TYR A 41 9.18 1.03 -9.03
N VAL A 42 10.44 1.17 -8.68
CA VAL A 42 11.45 0.13 -8.84
C VAL A 42 12.06 -0.19 -7.48
N TYR A 43 11.99 -1.44 -7.06
CA TYR A 43 12.79 -1.92 -5.94
C TYR A 43 14.25 -2.04 -6.36
N GLU A 44 15.12 -1.34 -5.65
CA GLU A 44 16.57 -1.47 -5.76
C GLU A 44 17.12 -2.02 -4.46
N LYS A 45 17.70 -3.22 -4.52
CA LYS A 45 18.36 -3.85 -3.37
C LYS A 45 19.87 -3.77 -3.58
N GLU A 46 20.61 -3.35 -2.55
CA GLU A 46 22.06 -3.34 -2.59
C GLU A 46 22.60 -4.77 -2.81
N GLY A 47 23.54 -4.91 -3.75
CA GLY A 47 24.10 -6.22 -4.12
C GLY A 47 23.22 -7.11 -5.01
N ALA A 48 21.98 -6.72 -5.32
CA ALA A 48 21.13 -7.50 -6.22
C ALA A 48 21.44 -7.19 -7.70
N HIS A 49 21.58 -8.24 -8.52
CA HIS A 49 21.83 -8.12 -9.96
C HIS A 49 20.58 -7.66 -10.74
N HIS A 50 19.37 -7.94 -10.21
CA HIS A 50 18.12 -7.64 -10.86
C HIS A 50 17.29 -6.64 -10.05
N LYS A 51 16.74 -5.65 -10.75
CA LYS A 51 15.77 -4.69 -10.22
C LYS A 51 14.36 -5.23 -10.44
N LYS A 52 13.47 -5.07 -9.47
CA LYS A 52 12.08 -5.44 -9.63
C LYS A 52 11.24 -4.19 -9.89
N VAL A 53 10.70 -4.08 -11.09
CA VAL A 53 9.76 -3.02 -11.44
C VAL A 53 8.35 -3.42 -11.03
N MET A 54 7.64 -2.52 -10.37
CA MET A 54 6.24 -2.70 -10.00
C MET A 54 5.34 -2.00 -11.02
N HIS A 55 4.82 -2.79 -11.97
CA HIS A 55 3.88 -2.37 -12.99
C HIS A 55 2.43 -2.60 -12.54
N TYR A 56 1.52 -1.78 -13.05
CA TYR A 56 0.08 -1.90 -12.81
C TYR A 56 -0.65 -2.34 -14.08
N THR A 57 -0.43 -3.59 -14.50
CA THR A 57 -0.99 -4.17 -15.73
C THR A 57 -2.52 -4.26 -15.75
N ASN A 58 -3.16 -4.02 -14.61
CA ASN A 58 -4.60 -3.98 -14.41
C ASN A 58 -5.20 -2.57 -14.56
N LEU A 59 -4.36 -1.56 -14.83
CA LEU A 59 -4.79 -0.19 -15.08
C LEU A 59 -4.75 0.12 -16.58
N PRO A 60 -5.76 0.83 -17.14
CA PRO A 60 -5.70 1.38 -18.47
C PRO A 60 -4.51 2.33 -18.68
N GLN A 61 -3.95 2.37 -19.90
CA GLN A 61 -2.81 3.21 -20.23
C GLN A 61 -3.18 4.23 -21.31
N ASN A 62 -2.44 5.34 -21.34
CA ASN A 62 -2.47 6.36 -22.39
C ASN A 62 -3.77 7.17 -22.53
N HIS A 63 -4.69 7.07 -21.59
CA HIS A 63 -5.90 7.90 -21.52
C HIS A 63 -6.34 8.09 -20.06
N ILE A 64 -7.18 9.10 -19.82
CA ILE A 64 -7.84 9.30 -18.53
C ILE A 64 -8.92 8.22 -18.38
N PHE A 65 -8.98 7.61 -17.22
CA PHE A 65 -9.93 6.55 -16.89
C PHE A 65 -10.54 6.77 -15.49
N THR A 66 -11.52 5.96 -15.15
CA THR A 66 -12.22 5.95 -13.87
C THR A 66 -12.04 4.60 -13.17
N TRP A 67 -12.52 4.48 -11.93
CA TRP A 67 -12.52 3.19 -11.23
C TRP A 67 -13.34 2.11 -11.95
N ASN A 68 -14.29 2.49 -12.83
CA ASN A 68 -15.05 1.54 -13.64
C ASN A 68 -14.20 0.82 -14.69
N ASP A 69 -13.11 1.43 -15.11
CA ASP A 69 -12.24 0.92 -16.16
C ASP A 69 -11.12 0.04 -15.62
N VAL A 70 -10.91 0.08 -14.29
CA VAL A 70 -9.85 -0.68 -13.60
C VAL A 70 -10.18 -2.18 -13.60
N SER A 71 -9.20 -3.02 -13.96
CA SER A 71 -9.28 -4.46 -13.80
C SER A 71 -8.95 -4.87 -12.36
N ARG A 72 -9.33 -6.10 -11.98
CA ARG A 72 -9.17 -6.57 -10.60
C ARG A 72 -7.69 -6.63 -10.20
N PHE A 73 -7.37 -6.03 -9.05
CA PHE A 73 -6.08 -6.23 -8.40
C PHE A 73 -5.95 -7.65 -7.86
N ARG A 74 -4.80 -8.25 -8.05
CA ARG A 74 -4.48 -9.56 -7.45
C ARG A 74 -4.38 -9.43 -5.94
N LYS A 75 -4.66 -10.51 -5.21
CA LYS A 75 -4.46 -10.55 -3.76
C LYS A 75 -3.01 -10.18 -3.40
N GLY A 76 -2.86 -9.25 -2.43
CA GLY A 76 -1.54 -8.72 -2.05
C GLY A 76 -0.99 -7.61 -2.95
N GLN A 77 -1.66 -7.27 -4.06
CA GLN A 77 -1.28 -6.15 -4.92
C GLN A 77 -2.09 -4.90 -4.54
N TYR A 78 -1.40 -3.79 -4.34
CA TYR A 78 -1.99 -2.49 -4.07
C TYR A 78 -1.07 -1.36 -4.54
N ILE A 79 -1.61 -0.16 -4.67
CA ILE A 79 -0.89 1.03 -5.09
C ILE A 79 -0.19 1.61 -3.86
N LEU A 80 1.12 1.76 -3.92
CA LEU A 80 1.93 2.39 -2.88
C LEU A 80 2.09 3.89 -3.13
N MET A 81 2.41 4.65 -2.09
CA MET A 81 2.67 6.09 -2.18
C MET A 81 3.74 6.44 -3.22
N HIS A 82 4.70 5.53 -3.45
CA HIS A 82 5.79 5.72 -4.42
C HIS A 82 5.31 5.86 -5.87
N SER A 83 4.09 5.41 -6.15
CA SER A 83 3.47 5.42 -7.48
C SER A 83 2.51 6.57 -7.69
N VAL A 84 2.16 7.35 -6.66
CA VAL A 84 1.00 8.24 -6.71
C VAL A 84 1.40 9.71 -6.72
N ILE A 85 0.78 10.47 -7.62
CA ILE A 85 0.77 11.93 -7.61
C ILE A 85 -0.69 12.37 -7.58
N TYR A 86 -1.11 13.02 -6.51
CA TYR A 86 -2.46 13.54 -6.34
C TYR A 86 -2.55 15.03 -6.69
N ARG A 87 -3.69 15.45 -7.19
CA ARG A 87 -4.06 16.87 -7.27
C ARG A 87 -4.16 17.44 -5.84
N THR A 88 -3.37 18.46 -5.52
CA THR A 88 -3.29 19.04 -4.17
C THR A 88 -4.64 19.52 -3.65
N LYS A 89 -5.49 20.08 -4.54
CA LYS A 89 -6.84 20.53 -4.18
C LYS A 89 -7.69 19.37 -3.67
N LEU A 90 -7.63 18.21 -4.32
CA LEU A 90 -8.35 17.00 -3.89
C LEU A 90 -7.92 16.54 -2.48
N LEU A 91 -6.60 16.58 -2.17
CA LEU A 91 -6.11 16.20 -0.84
C LEU A 91 -6.65 17.12 0.26
N ARG A 92 -6.77 18.42 -0.04
CA ARG A 92 -7.37 19.40 0.90
C ARG A 92 -8.87 19.18 1.06
N GLU A 93 -9.58 18.98 -0.06
CA GLU A 93 -11.03 18.79 -0.10
C GLU A 93 -11.48 17.50 0.59
N CYS A 94 -10.71 16.41 0.50
CA CYS A 94 -11.01 15.17 1.22
C CYS A 94 -10.59 15.19 2.70
N GLY A 95 -10.06 16.33 3.20
CA GLY A 95 -9.66 16.47 4.59
C GLY A 95 -8.52 15.52 4.99
N LEU A 96 -7.53 15.31 4.08
CA LEU A 96 -6.40 14.47 4.41
C LEU A 96 -5.55 15.08 5.51
N GLU A 97 -5.53 14.43 6.66
CA GLU A 97 -4.65 14.72 7.78
C GLU A 97 -3.81 13.49 8.11
N LEU A 98 -2.52 13.70 8.30
CA LEU A 98 -1.59 12.63 8.65
C LEU A 98 -1.12 12.80 10.10
N PRO A 99 -1.17 11.75 10.93
CA PRO A 99 -0.64 11.81 12.30
C PRO A 99 0.83 12.25 12.31
N LYS A 100 1.17 13.21 13.16
CA LYS A 100 2.54 13.71 13.31
C LYS A 100 3.43 12.64 13.94
N HIS A 101 4.70 12.61 13.54
CA HIS A 101 5.72 11.70 14.10
C HIS A 101 5.32 10.22 14.09
N THR A 102 4.53 9.80 13.08
CA THR A 102 4.00 8.45 12.96
C THR A 102 4.52 7.80 11.68
N PHE A 103 5.06 6.59 11.78
CA PHE A 103 5.41 5.77 10.62
C PHE A 103 4.17 5.13 10.00
N TYR A 104 4.29 4.70 8.74
CA TYR A 104 3.24 4.00 7.98
C TYR A 104 2.02 4.86 7.58
N VAL A 105 2.09 6.18 7.79
CA VAL A 105 1.06 7.14 7.37
C VAL A 105 0.90 7.23 5.85
N ASP A 106 1.88 6.73 5.10
CA ASP A 106 1.82 6.53 3.65
C ASP A 106 0.60 5.70 3.23
N ASN A 107 0.16 4.76 4.06
CA ASN A 107 -1.07 4.01 3.83
C ASN A 107 -2.32 4.90 3.92
N ILE A 108 -2.38 5.82 4.87
CA ILE A 108 -3.47 6.81 5.00
C ILE A 108 -3.42 7.77 3.80
N TYR A 109 -2.23 8.24 3.42
CA TYR A 109 -2.02 9.12 2.27
C TYR A 109 -2.58 8.56 0.97
N VAL A 110 -2.41 7.24 0.74
CA VAL A 110 -2.97 6.60 -0.45
C VAL A 110 -4.45 6.29 -0.28
N TYR A 111 -4.87 5.80 0.88
CA TYR A 111 -6.20 5.23 1.10
C TYR A 111 -7.32 6.27 1.23
N LYS A 112 -7.09 7.32 2.02
CA LYS A 112 -8.12 8.32 2.35
C LYS A 112 -8.64 9.09 1.13
N PRO A 113 -7.81 9.51 0.13
CA PRO A 113 -8.33 10.25 -1.02
C PRO A 113 -9.12 9.39 -2.03
N LEU A 114 -9.01 8.05 -1.99
CA LEU A 114 -9.55 7.17 -3.03
C LEU A 114 -11.03 7.38 -3.37
N PRO A 115 -11.97 7.54 -2.41
CA PRO A 115 -13.37 7.77 -2.72
C PRO A 115 -13.63 9.11 -3.43
N SER A 116 -12.75 10.09 -3.28
CA SER A 116 -12.82 11.40 -3.91
C SER A 116 -12.20 11.44 -5.31
N VAL A 117 -11.42 10.43 -5.68
CA VAL A 117 -10.77 10.32 -7.00
C VAL A 117 -11.80 9.93 -8.06
N LYS A 118 -12.06 10.84 -9.00
CA LYS A 118 -12.95 10.61 -10.14
C LYS A 118 -12.19 10.24 -11.41
N THR A 119 -11.00 10.82 -11.60
CA THR A 119 -10.20 10.68 -12.80
C THR A 119 -8.80 10.21 -12.47
N LEU A 120 -8.37 9.18 -13.18
CA LEU A 120 -7.07 8.54 -13.02
C LEU A 120 -6.32 8.55 -14.35
N TYR A 121 -4.99 8.57 -14.28
CA TYR A 121 -4.11 8.32 -15.41
C TYR A 121 -2.96 7.43 -14.99
N TYR A 122 -2.65 6.39 -15.74
CA TYR A 122 -1.49 5.54 -15.52
C TYR A 122 -0.49 5.68 -16.65
N MET A 123 0.74 5.97 -16.30
CA MET A 123 1.87 6.03 -17.21
C MET A 123 2.88 4.94 -16.86
N ASP A 124 3.13 4.03 -17.81
CA ASP A 124 4.11 2.96 -17.66
C ASP A 124 5.53 3.53 -17.77
N VAL A 125 5.95 4.21 -16.72
CA VAL A 125 7.28 4.83 -16.59
C VAL A 125 7.87 4.56 -15.21
N ASP A 126 9.12 4.10 -15.16
CA ASP A 126 9.85 3.80 -13.93
C ASP A 126 10.32 5.08 -13.27
N PHE A 127 9.49 5.63 -12.39
CA PHE A 127 9.72 6.96 -11.81
C PHE A 127 10.46 6.88 -10.48
N TYR A 128 9.88 6.24 -9.48
CA TYR A 128 10.45 6.22 -8.13
C TYR A 128 11.37 5.01 -7.94
N ARG A 129 12.56 5.25 -7.37
CA ARG A 129 13.51 4.19 -7.04
C ARG A 129 13.57 3.98 -5.55
N TYR A 130 13.00 2.87 -5.12
CA TYR A 130 12.90 2.52 -3.72
C TYR A 130 14.04 1.58 -3.33
N PHE A 131 15.04 2.15 -2.64
CA PHE A 131 16.15 1.37 -2.10
C PHE A 131 15.68 0.56 -0.90
N ILE A 132 15.87 -0.76 -0.95
CA ILE A 132 15.52 -1.69 0.11
C ILE A 132 16.75 -2.49 0.56
N GLY A 133 16.69 -3.04 1.78
CA GLY A 133 17.71 -3.94 2.31
C GLY A 133 18.60 -3.34 3.39
N ARG A 134 18.42 -2.06 3.75
CA ARG A 134 19.12 -1.50 4.92
C ARG A 134 18.43 -1.93 6.21
N GLU A 135 19.24 -2.13 7.26
CA GLU A 135 18.72 -2.58 8.57
C GLU A 135 17.86 -1.55 9.30
N ASP A 136 18.10 -0.26 9.04
CA ASP A 136 17.39 0.88 9.65
C ASP A 136 16.06 1.25 8.98
N GLN A 137 15.70 0.57 7.89
CA GLN A 137 14.49 0.90 7.13
C GLN A 137 13.20 0.57 7.89
N SER A 138 12.20 1.44 7.72
CA SER A 138 10.87 1.28 8.33
C SER A 138 10.17 -0.05 7.96
N VAL A 139 10.50 -0.63 6.81
CA VAL A 139 9.99 -1.93 6.33
C VAL A 139 10.81 -3.12 6.83
N ASN A 140 11.92 -2.90 7.53
CA ASN A 140 12.65 -3.98 8.19
C ASN A 140 11.79 -4.57 9.32
N GLU A 141 11.71 -5.89 9.39
CA GLU A 141 10.83 -6.59 10.33
C GLU A 141 11.09 -6.21 11.81
N LYS A 142 12.36 -6.13 12.23
CA LYS A 142 12.71 -5.73 13.60
C LYS A 142 12.23 -4.31 13.89
N VAL A 143 12.41 -3.40 12.93
CA VAL A 143 11.95 -2.00 13.02
C VAL A 143 10.42 -1.95 13.04
N MET A 144 9.73 -2.74 12.22
CA MET A 144 8.27 -2.82 12.23
C MET A 144 7.72 -3.31 13.57
N ILE A 145 8.33 -4.34 14.16
CA ILE A 145 7.94 -4.85 15.48
C ILE A 145 8.19 -3.81 16.57
N SER A 146 9.31 -3.09 16.55
CA SER A 146 9.59 -2.05 17.55
C SER A 146 8.64 -0.85 17.47
N ARG A 147 7.99 -0.65 16.31
CA ARG A 147 7.01 0.42 16.04
C ARG A 147 5.60 -0.10 15.84
N ILE A 148 5.30 -1.27 16.37
CA ILE A 148 4.03 -1.97 16.10
C ILE A 148 2.81 -1.17 16.55
N ASP A 149 2.91 -0.38 17.61
CA ASP A 149 1.80 0.45 18.08
C ASP A 149 1.41 1.54 17.07
N GLN A 150 2.39 2.09 16.33
CA GLN A 150 2.12 3.04 15.25
C GLN A 150 1.43 2.35 14.06
N GLN A 151 1.86 1.14 13.71
CA GLN A 151 1.21 0.34 12.67
C GLN A 151 -0.23 -0.01 13.03
N ILE A 152 -0.49 -0.38 14.30
CA ILE A 152 -1.85 -0.63 14.82
C ILE A 152 -2.70 0.64 14.74
N ASN A 153 -2.14 1.79 15.14
CA ASN A 153 -2.85 3.06 15.09
C ASN A 153 -3.25 3.44 13.65
N VAL A 154 -2.32 3.32 12.70
CA VAL A 154 -2.62 3.55 11.28
C VAL A 154 -3.70 2.59 10.79
N ASN A 155 -3.64 1.31 11.15
CA ASN A 155 -4.65 0.33 10.78
C ASN A 155 -6.04 0.70 11.34
N LYS A 156 -6.12 1.13 12.60
CA LYS A 156 -7.38 1.61 13.22
C LYS A 156 -7.94 2.83 12.50
N ILE A 157 -7.10 3.83 12.20
CA ILE A 157 -7.50 5.01 11.42
C ILE A 157 -8.10 4.59 10.08
N MET A 158 -7.48 3.62 9.37
CA MET A 158 -8.02 3.13 8.09
C MET A 158 -9.35 2.38 8.25
N VAL A 159 -9.57 1.69 9.38
CA VAL A 159 -10.84 1.02 9.71
C VAL A 159 -11.95 2.04 9.93
N ASP A 160 -11.64 3.14 10.64
CA ASP A 160 -12.62 4.15 11.03
C ASP A 160 -12.96 5.13 9.90
N GLU A 161 -12.07 5.26 8.91
CA GLU A 161 -12.16 6.30 7.88
C GLU A 161 -13.43 6.20 7.02
N PHE A 162 -13.87 4.97 6.70
CA PHE A 162 -15.01 4.76 5.81
C PHE A 162 -15.88 3.55 6.20
N ASP A 163 -17.20 3.73 6.12
CA ASP A 163 -18.11 2.59 5.93
C ASP A 163 -17.93 2.09 4.47
N LEU A 164 -17.07 1.09 4.28
CA LEU A 164 -16.74 0.56 2.96
C LEU A 164 -17.96 0.01 2.22
N TRP A 165 -19.02 -0.42 2.94
CA TRP A 165 -20.25 -0.92 2.33
C TRP A 165 -21.02 0.17 1.60
N LYS A 166 -20.83 1.43 2.01
CA LYS A 166 -21.46 2.61 1.38
C LYS A 166 -20.69 3.16 0.18
N ILE A 167 -19.49 2.67 -0.13
CA ILE A 167 -18.75 3.08 -1.33
C ILE A 167 -19.54 2.62 -2.58
N PRO A 168 -20.06 3.55 -3.42
CA PRO A 168 -20.97 3.18 -4.50
C PRO A 168 -20.28 2.37 -5.60
N ASN A 169 -19.06 2.76 -5.97
CA ASN A 169 -18.31 2.09 -7.03
C ASN A 169 -17.81 0.72 -6.54
N ARG A 170 -18.35 -0.34 -7.14
CA ARG A 170 -18.05 -1.73 -6.73
C ARG A 170 -16.57 -2.09 -6.87
N LYS A 171 -15.88 -1.61 -7.92
CA LYS A 171 -14.47 -1.93 -8.15
C LYS A 171 -13.57 -1.21 -7.17
N LEU A 172 -13.84 0.08 -6.90
CA LEU A 172 -13.15 0.84 -5.85
C LEU A 172 -13.38 0.20 -4.48
N ARG A 173 -14.63 -0.09 -4.13
CA ARG A 173 -14.98 -0.75 -2.87
C ARG A 173 -14.19 -2.05 -2.68
N HIS A 174 -14.15 -2.90 -3.70
CA HIS A 174 -13.37 -4.15 -3.66
C HIS A 174 -11.87 -3.90 -3.48
N TYR A 175 -11.33 -2.89 -4.16
CA TYR A 175 -9.93 -2.48 -4.01
C TYR A 175 -9.64 -1.99 -2.59
N MET A 176 -10.49 -1.16 -2.02
CA MET A 176 -10.32 -0.63 -0.65
C MET A 176 -10.42 -1.74 0.40
N PHE A 177 -11.31 -2.71 0.26
CA PHE A 177 -11.34 -3.91 1.10
C PHE A 177 -10.03 -4.70 1.02
N ASN A 178 -9.53 -4.93 -0.20
CA ASN A 178 -8.26 -5.64 -0.40
C ASN A 178 -7.08 -4.90 0.24
N TYR A 179 -7.05 -3.57 0.13
CA TYR A 179 -6.00 -2.76 0.75
C TYR A 179 -6.06 -2.86 2.28
N LEU A 180 -7.23 -2.67 2.87
CA LEU A 180 -7.42 -2.77 4.32
C LEU A 180 -7.09 -4.18 4.83
N GLU A 181 -7.46 -5.25 4.10
CA GLU A 181 -7.09 -6.63 4.40
C GLU A 181 -5.56 -6.79 4.46
N ILE A 182 -4.83 -6.25 3.48
CA ILE A 182 -3.36 -6.32 3.44
C ILE A 182 -2.75 -5.66 4.68
N ILE A 183 -3.17 -4.44 5.03
CA ILE A 183 -2.63 -3.71 6.17
C ILE A 183 -2.96 -4.42 7.50
N THR A 184 -4.18 -4.95 7.63
CA THR A 184 -4.60 -5.71 8.81
C THR A 184 -3.80 -7.02 8.95
N VAL A 185 -3.52 -7.69 7.83
CA VAL A 185 -2.67 -8.90 7.80
C VAL A 185 -1.23 -8.58 8.18
N ILE A 186 -0.66 -7.48 7.66
CA ILE A 186 0.69 -7.03 8.02
C ILE A 186 0.77 -6.73 9.53
N SER A 187 -0.18 -5.96 10.07
CA SER A 187 -0.25 -5.69 11.51
C SER A 187 -0.32 -6.98 12.33
N THR A 188 -1.19 -7.90 11.91
CA THR A 188 -1.40 -9.16 12.60
C THR A 188 -0.17 -10.07 12.59
N ILE A 189 0.51 -10.18 11.44
CA ILE A 189 1.68 -11.07 11.34
C ILE A 189 2.88 -10.52 12.10
N MET A 190 3.10 -9.19 12.14
CA MET A 190 4.17 -8.60 12.93
C MET A 190 3.95 -8.82 14.43
N LEU A 191 2.71 -8.74 14.91
CA LEU A 191 2.33 -9.07 16.28
C LEU A 191 2.58 -10.56 16.63
N ILE A 192 2.33 -11.47 15.69
CA ILE A 192 2.63 -12.91 15.88
C ILE A 192 4.15 -13.13 15.90
N ARG A 193 4.89 -12.48 15.01
CA ARG A 193 6.34 -12.67 14.85
C ARG A 193 7.17 -12.09 15.99
N SER A 194 6.66 -11.09 16.70
CA SER A 194 7.31 -10.57 17.91
C SER A 194 7.50 -11.64 18.99
N GLY A 195 6.60 -12.63 19.02
CA GLY A 195 6.68 -13.77 19.96
C GLY A 195 6.34 -13.44 21.41
N THR A 196 5.98 -12.21 21.73
CA THR A 196 5.66 -11.78 23.10
C THR A 196 4.17 -11.94 23.41
N GLU A 197 3.82 -12.27 24.66
CA GLU A 197 2.41 -12.35 25.08
C GLU A 197 1.72 -10.97 25.03
N GLU A 198 2.44 -9.89 25.31
CA GLU A 198 1.96 -8.52 25.17
C GLU A 198 1.45 -8.24 23.75
N ASN A 199 2.26 -8.54 22.72
CA ASN A 199 1.88 -8.32 21.33
C ASN A 199 0.79 -9.30 20.87
N LEU A 200 0.72 -10.50 21.44
CA LEU A 200 -0.42 -11.39 21.19
C LEU A 200 -1.72 -10.86 21.82
N LEU A 201 -1.64 -10.13 22.94
CA LEU A 201 -2.78 -9.40 23.49
C LEU A 201 -3.19 -8.27 22.57
N LYS A 202 -2.25 -7.41 22.14
CA LYS A 202 -2.50 -6.34 21.15
C LYS A 202 -3.14 -6.87 19.85
N LYS A 203 -2.74 -8.08 19.40
CA LYS A 203 -3.41 -8.74 18.28
C LYS A 203 -4.90 -8.99 18.56
N ARG A 204 -5.23 -9.56 19.75
CA ARG A 204 -6.64 -9.81 20.11
C ARG A 204 -7.43 -8.52 20.21
N GLU A 205 -6.83 -7.48 20.76
CA GLU A 205 -7.43 -6.14 20.90
C GLU A 205 -7.69 -5.48 19.53
N LEU A 206 -6.75 -5.58 18.58
CA LEU A 206 -6.96 -5.07 17.22
C LEU A 206 -8.15 -5.76 16.54
N TRP A 207 -8.24 -7.09 16.60
CA TRP A 207 -9.34 -7.82 16.00
C TRP A 207 -10.67 -7.59 16.73
N LYS A 208 -10.65 -7.41 18.06
CA LYS A 208 -11.81 -6.99 18.83
C LYS A 208 -12.26 -5.59 18.41
N TYR A 209 -11.33 -4.64 18.29
CA TYR A 209 -11.61 -3.29 17.81
C TYR A 209 -12.33 -3.30 16.45
N ILE A 210 -11.80 -4.01 15.47
CA ILE A 210 -12.44 -4.14 14.14
C ILE A 210 -13.86 -4.72 14.26
N LYS A 211 -14.05 -5.71 15.13
CA LYS A 211 -15.36 -6.31 15.38
C LYS A 211 -16.35 -5.34 16.01
N ASP A 212 -15.88 -4.54 16.97
CA ASP A 212 -16.71 -3.58 17.70
C ASP A 212 -17.08 -2.39 16.78
N GLN A 213 -16.20 -1.99 15.84
CA GLN A 213 -16.49 -0.94 14.86
C GLN A 213 -17.47 -1.40 13.76
N ASP A 214 -17.23 -2.53 13.13
CA ASP A 214 -18.12 -3.13 12.13
C ASP A 214 -18.00 -4.66 12.12
N ILE A 215 -19.04 -5.34 12.60
CA ILE A 215 -19.11 -6.80 12.63
C ILE A 215 -19.05 -7.42 11.21
N ARG A 216 -19.61 -6.75 10.18
CA ARG A 216 -19.57 -7.22 8.79
C ARG A 216 -18.16 -7.13 8.24
N LEU A 217 -17.46 -6.02 8.51
CA LEU A 217 -16.06 -5.83 8.14
C LEU A 217 -15.17 -6.91 8.81
N PHE A 218 -15.38 -7.14 10.11
CA PHE A 218 -14.67 -8.20 10.83
C PHE A 218 -14.84 -9.57 10.15
N HIS A 219 -16.06 -9.97 9.84
CA HIS A 219 -16.31 -11.24 9.16
C HIS A 219 -15.70 -11.27 7.76
N HIS A 220 -15.78 -10.17 7.00
CA HIS A 220 -15.20 -10.07 5.66
C HIS A 220 -13.67 -10.25 5.69
N LEU A 221 -12.98 -9.51 6.55
CA LEU A 221 -11.53 -9.61 6.70
C LEU A 221 -11.08 -10.98 7.24
N ARG A 222 -11.87 -11.55 8.17
CA ARG A 222 -11.56 -12.83 8.79
C ARG A 222 -11.81 -14.03 7.87
N ALA A 223 -12.84 -13.98 7.04
CA ALA A 223 -13.22 -15.07 6.13
C ALA A 223 -12.28 -15.18 4.91
N GLY A 224 -11.51 -14.14 4.60
CA GLY A 224 -10.50 -14.17 3.55
C GLY A 224 -9.40 -15.19 3.81
N ILE A 225 -8.74 -15.68 2.74
CA ILE A 225 -7.63 -16.64 2.86
C ILE A 225 -6.53 -16.11 3.78
N MET A 226 -6.14 -14.84 3.62
CA MET A 226 -5.10 -14.21 4.44
C MET A 226 -5.58 -14.03 5.89
N GLY A 227 -6.80 -13.56 6.09
CA GLY A 227 -7.38 -13.38 7.41
C GLY A 227 -7.50 -14.68 8.19
N ASN A 228 -7.96 -15.75 7.55
CA ASN A 228 -8.00 -17.08 8.14
C ASN A 228 -6.61 -17.59 8.52
N ALA A 229 -5.65 -17.49 7.59
CA ALA A 229 -4.27 -17.95 7.83
C ALA A 229 -3.62 -17.22 9.02
N MET A 230 -3.90 -15.92 9.22
CA MET A 230 -3.32 -15.12 10.32
C MET A 230 -4.03 -15.33 11.67
N ASN A 231 -5.16 -16.00 11.69
CA ASN A 231 -5.98 -16.19 12.90
C ASN A 231 -6.19 -17.65 13.30
N LEU A 232 -5.32 -18.54 12.86
CA LEU A 232 -5.33 -19.93 13.29
C LEU A 232 -5.07 -20.04 14.81
N PRO A 233 -5.79 -20.94 15.52
CA PRO A 233 -5.71 -21.03 16.96
C PRO A 233 -4.42 -21.68 17.46
N GLY A 234 -4.04 -21.35 18.68
CA GLY A 234 -2.97 -21.99 19.41
C GLY A 234 -1.54 -21.75 18.88
N LYS A 235 -0.56 -22.37 19.52
CA LYS A 235 0.86 -22.25 19.14
C LYS A 235 1.14 -22.86 17.74
N GLY A 236 0.48 -23.97 17.41
CA GLY A 236 0.59 -24.62 16.09
C GLY A 236 0.07 -23.73 14.97
N GLY A 237 -1.10 -23.12 15.14
CA GLY A 237 -1.68 -22.19 14.17
C GLY A 237 -0.77 -20.99 13.90
N ARG A 238 -0.14 -20.41 14.93
CA ARG A 238 0.83 -19.33 14.76
C ARG A 238 2.06 -19.74 13.95
N LYS A 239 2.57 -20.96 14.13
CA LYS A 239 3.68 -21.50 13.31
C LYS A 239 3.29 -21.59 11.84
N ILE A 240 2.07 -22.05 11.54
CA ILE A 240 1.54 -22.12 10.17
C ILE A 240 1.41 -20.70 9.58
N SER A 241 0.88 -19.71 10.34
CA SER A 241 0.79 -18.31 9.91
C SER A 241 2.16 -17.76 9.53
N VAL A 242 3.17 -17.99 10.36
CA VAL A 242 4.55 -17.56 10.10
C VAL A 242 5.14 -18.23 8.86
N ALA A 243 4.90 -19.54 8.69
CA ALA A 243 5.38 -20.28 7.52
C ALA A 243 4.73 -19.76 6.22
N ALA A 244 3.41 -19.52 6.23
CA ALA A 244 2.68 -18.93 5.10
C ALA A 244 3.21 -17.52 4.76
N TYR A 245 3.47 -16.68 5.75
CA TYR A 245 4.06 -15.36 5.55
C TYR A 245 5.46 -15.44 4.92
N ARG A 246 6.35 -16.30 5.43
CA ARG A 246 7.69 -16.51 4.85
C ARG A 246 7.63 -16.98 3.40
N LEU A 247 6.68 -17.84 3.07
CA LEU A 247 6.46 -18.30 1.69
C LEU A 247 6.00 -17.14 0.81
N SER A 248 5.06 -16.32 1.28
CA SER A 248 4.58 -15.15 0.54
C SER A 248 5.70 -14.13 0.28
N GLN A 249 6.61 -13.91 1.25
CA GLN A 249 7.78 -13.04 1.06
C GLN A 249 8.68 -13.53 -0.08
N LYS A 250 8.93 -14.83 -0.18
CA LYS A 250 9.74 -15.42 -1.27
C LYS A 250 9.06 -15.24 -2.64
N VAL A 251 7.74 -15.42 -2.72
CA VAL A 251 6.98 -15.29 -3.97
C VAL A 251 6.85 -13.84 -4.41
N VAL A 252 6.59 -12.94 -3.47
CA VAL A 252 6.41 -11.50 -3.76
C VAL A 252 7.75 -10.76 -3.87
N GLY A 253 8.84 -11.34 -3.34
CA GLY A 253 10.20 -10.80 -3.46
C GLY A 253 10.47 -9.63 -2.50
N PHE A 254 9.92 -9.68 -1.30
CA PHE A 254 10.19 -8.74 -0.19
C PHE A 254 11.36 -9.22 0.70
N ASN A 255 12.43 -9.74 0.12
CA ASN A 255 13.65 -10.07 0.87
C ASN A 255 14.78 -9.13 0.51
#